data_1368026c7eeb8d34d5a63e27d32085a6
#
_entry.id   1368026c7eeb8d34d5a63e27d32085a6
#
_cell.length_a   1.000
_cell.length_b   1.000
_cell.length_c   1.000
_cell.angle_alpha   90.00
_cell.angle_beta   90.00
_cell.angle_gamma   90.00
#
_symmetry.space_group_name_H-M   'P 1'
#
loop_
_entity.id
_entity.type
_entity.pdbx_description
1 polymer ?
#
loop_
_entity_poly.entity_id
_entity_poly.type
_entity_poly.pdbx_seq_one_letter_code
_entity_poly.pdbx_strand_id
1 'polypeptide(L)'
;MRPLATDEHGLAVPLEELDIDSFGVTTYTQYTWRQLIDGWSCTSCARCQDVCPAYASGKGLNPMQVIHDVRDYANEHAPILLSGETPDETMMQRITDEAVWACTTCNACVDVCPLYIEHVPKLTDLRRNAMMETMEYPEILNTAMGNIESASNPYGFGEHERADWASDLDVKIGEPAEYIYFVGCAASFDERNQKVARSTISLLKEAGLDVGILGMQEGCSGDPARRAGNEYLFQMLAETNLMTFQELGVKRIIASCPHCFHTLGKEYGDYGGEELEVFHHSEILAKLQEEGKLPDVEKNGRSITFHDPCYLGRIGGIIDEPRNVIGGVDVETEKSGKDSFCCGAVSYTHLRAHETST
;
A
#
# COMPACT_ATOMS: atom_id res chain seq x y z
N MET A 1 -5.59 5.21 -1.90
CA MET A 1 -7.06 5.06 -1.69
C MET A 1 -7.62 6.37 -1.19
N ARG A 2 -8.92 6.63 -1.41
CA ARG A 2 -9.54 7.86 -0.87
C ARG A 2 -10.00 7.64 0.55
N PRO A 3 -10.01 8.68 1.41
CA PRO A 3 -10.69 8.64 2.71
C PRO A 3 -12.19 8.35 2.55
N LEU A 4 -12.88 8.00 3.62
CA LEU A 4 -14.32 7.76 3.62
C LEU A 4 -15.09 9.05 3.33
N ALA A 5 -14.66 10.16 3.93
CA ALA A 5 -15.16 11.50 3.64
C ALA A 5 -14.03 12.53 3.76
N THR A 6 -14.20 13.66 3.09
CA THR A 6 -13.28 14.80 3.17
C THR A 6 -14.04 16.06 3.53
N ASP A 7 -13.38 16.96 4.26
CA ASP A 7 -13.87 18.27 4.60
C ASP A 7 -13.84 19.25 3.40
N GLU A 8 -14.16 20.51 3.63
CA GLU A 8 -14.14 21.58 2.62
C GLU A 8 -12.73 21.90 2.08
N HIS A 9 -11.68 21.50 2.78
CA HIS A 9 -10.28 21.65 2.40
C HIS A 9 -9.70 20.40 1.71
N GLY A 10 -10.48 19.31 1.62
CA GLY A 10 -10.08 18.03 1.03
C GLY A 10 -9.36 17.09 1.98
N LEU A 11 -9.26 17.43 3.28
CA LEU A 11 -8.68 16.58 4.30
C LEU A 11 -9.68 15.52 4.77
N ALA A 12 -9.17 14.37 5.20
CA ALA A 12 -10.00 13.31 5.75
C ALA A 12 -10.74 13.78 7.01
N VAL A 13 -12.04 13.56 7.04
CA VAL A 13 -12.85 13.80 8.24
C VAL A 13 -12.53 12.70 9.26
N PRO A 14 -12.26 13.05 10.54
CA PRO A 14 -12.10 12.06 11.60
C PRO A 14 -13.30 11.11 11.65
N LEU A 15 -13.05 9.81 11.81
CA LEU A 15 -14.13 8.81 11.80
C LEU A 15 -15.19 9.06 12.87
N GLU A 16 -14.79 9.64 13.99
CA GLU A 16 -15.66 9.99 15.13
C GLU A 16 -16.65 11.12 14.80
N GLU A 17 -16.32 11.93 13.79
CA GLU A 17 -17.14 13.06 13.33
C GLU A 17 -18.02 12.70 12.12
N LEU A 18 -17.86 11.48 11.58
CA LEU A 18 -18.63 11.05 10.42
C LEU A 18 -20.07 10.73 10.84
N ASP A 19 -21.02 11.46 10.25
CA ASP A 19 -22.46 11.15 10.31
C ASP A 19 -22.81 10.22 9.13
N ILE A 20 -22.39 8.95 9.24
CA ILE A 20 -22.65 7.92 8.24
C ILE A 20 -23.30 6.69 8.87
N ASP A 21 -24.28 6.13 8.18
CA ASP A 21 -25.03 4.96 8.65
C ASP A 21 -24.20 3.66 8.58
N SER A 22 -23.12 3.62 7.82
CA SER A 22 -22.29 2.43 7.58
C SER A 22 -20.92 2.78 7.04
N PHE A 23 -19.91 2.01 7.42
CA PHE A 23 -18.57 2.09 6.88
C PHE A 23 -18.40 1.17 5.66
N GLY A 24 -17.98 1.74 4.53
CA GLY A 24 -17.81 0.97 3.29
C GLY A 24 -19.13 0.67 2.58
N VAL A 25 -19.20 -0.48 1.91
CA VAL A 25 -20.31 -0.87 1.05
C VAL A 25 -20.85 -2.24 1.44
N THR A 26 -22.13 -2.27 1.83
CA THR A 26 -22.94 -3.49 1.98
C THR A 26 -23.87 -3.64 0.79
N THR A 27 -24.50 -2.53 0.38
CA THR A 27 -25.51 -2.49 -0.66
C THR A 27 -25.07 -1.64 -1.85
N TYR A 28 -25.62 -1.93 -3.01
CA TYR A 28 -25.33 -1.22 -4.25
C TYR A 28 -25.41 0.31 -4.14
N THR A 29 -26.38 0.85 -3.40
CA THR A 29 -26.63 2.29 -3.28
C THR A 29 -25.56 3.05 -2.50
N GLN A 30 -24.69 2.37 -1.78
CA GLN A 30 -23.58 2.96 -1.04
C GLN A 30 -22.32 3.20 -1.90
N TYR A 31 -22.27 2.61 -3.09
CA TYR A 31 -21.22 2.98 -4.05
C TYR A 31 -21.41 4.42 -4.53
N THR A 32 -20.28 5.11 -4.78
CA THR A 32 -20.31 6.43 -5.41
C THR A 32 -20.87 6.36 -6.83
N TRP A 33 -21.45 7.44 -7.33
CA TRP A 33 -21.97 7.51 -8.70
C TRP A 33 -20.92 7.11 -9.75
N ARG A 34 -19.64 7.45 -9.53
CA ARG A 34 -18.53 7.04 -10.39
C ARG A 34 -18.32 5.54 -10.40
N GLN A 35 -18.28 4.93 -9.21
CA GLN A 35 -18.14 3.48 -9.08
C GLN A 35 -19.29 2.74 -9.76
N LEU A 36 -20.50 3.29 -9.69
CA LEU A 36 -21.68 2.73 -10.34
C LEU A 36 -21.59 2.81 -11.86
N ILE A 37 -21.25 3.99 -12.43
CA ILE A 37 -21.20 4.19 -13.88
C ILE A 37 -20.12 3.36 -14.56
N ASP A 38 -19.07 2.98 -13.84
CA ASP A 38 -18.02 2.07 -14.32
C ASP A 38 -18.62 0.74 -14.83
N GLY A 39 -19.69 0.25 -14.20
CA GLY A 39 -20.40 -0.97 -14.60
C GLY A 39 -20.93 -0.90 -16.03
N TRP A 40 -21.49 0.23 -16.44
CA TRP A 40 -22.02 0.44 -17.79
C TRP A 40 -20.97 0.95 -18.77
N SER A 41 -19.88 1.50 -18.30
CA SER A 41 -18.76 1.93 -19.14
C SER A 41 -17.92 0.75 -19.63
N CYS A 42 -17.95 -0.38 -18.94
CA CYS A 42 -17.14 -1.55 -19.27
C CYS A 42 -17.52 -2.17 -20.62
N THR A 43 -16.55 -2.27 -21.54
CA THR A 43 -16.72 -2.89 -22.86
C THR A 43 -16.39 -4.38 -22.90
N SER A 44 -16.17 -5.00 -21.74
CA SER A 44 -15.89 -6.45 -21.64
C SER A 44 -14.66 -6.91 -22.43
N CYS A 45 -13.63 -6.06 -22.55
CA CYS A 45 -12.44 -6.35 -23.35
C CYS A 45 -11.44 -7.34 -22.70
N ALA A 46 -11.68 -7.77 -21.46
CA ALA A 46 -10.91 -8.73 -20.66
C ALA A 46 -9.47 -8.32 -20.30
N ARG A 47 -8.91 -7.18 -20.75
CA ARG A 47 -7.53 -6.77 -20.45
C ARG A 47 -7.21 -6.77 -18.95
N CYS A 48 -8.14 -6.30 -18.11
CA CYS A 48 -7.97 -6.29 -16.66
C CYS A 48 -7.88 -7.70 -16.05
N GLN A 49 -8.59 -8.67 -16.65
CA GLN A 49 -8.52 -10.08 -16.29
C GLN A 49 -7.15 -10.66 -16.64
N ASP A 50 -6.65 -10.40 -17.86
CA ASP A 50 -5.42 -11.00 -18.39
C ASP A 50 -4.17 -10.58 -17.61
N VAL A 51 -4.17 -9.37 -17.02
CA VAL A 51 -3.04 -8.86 -16.24
C VAL A 51 -3.19 -9.09 -14.74
N CYS A 52 -4.33 -9.61 -14.27
CA CYS A 52 -4.58 -9.80 -12.85
C CYS A 52 -3.76 -10.96 -12.28
N PRO A 53 -2.86 -10.71 -11.29
CA PRO A 53 -2.06 -11.78 -10.71
C PRO A 53 -2.90 -12.81 -9.96
N ALA A 54 -3.97 -12.40 -9.30
CA ALA A 54 -4.88 -13.31 -8.62
C ALA A 54 -5.58 -14.23 -9.62
N TYR A 55 -6.12 -13.70 -10.72
CA TYR A 55 -6.74 -14.50 -11.78
C TYR A 55 -5.73 -15.46 -12.42
N ALA A 56 -4.54 -14.98 -12.76
CA ALA A 56 -3.49 -15.78 -13.36
C ALA A 56 -2.99 -16.92 -12.45
N SER A 57 -3.10 -16.77 -11.14
CA SER A 57 -2.75 -17.81 -10.15
C SER A 57 -3.91 -18.75 -9.79
N GLY A 58 -5.05 -18.64 -10.49
CA GLY A 58 -6.22 -19.51 -10.28
C GLY A 58 -7.08 -19.17 -9.06
N LYS A 59 -6.91 -17.97 -8.49
CA LYS A 59 -7.77 -17.46 -7.40
C LYS A 59 -9.12 -16.98 -7.96
N GLY A 60 -10.15 -16.94 -7.11
CA GLY A 60 -11.53 -16.60 -7.48
C GLY A 60 -11.76 -15.18 -8.00
N LEU A 61 -10.76 -14.30 -8.00
CA LEU A 61 -10.90 -12.92 -8.46
C LEU A 61 -10.76 -12.79 -9.98
N ASN A 62 -11.80 -12.30 -10.62
CA ASN A 62 -11.77 -11.78 -11.98
C ASN A 62 -12.17 -10.29 -11.96
N PRO A 63 -11.25 -9.33 -12.22
CA PRO A 63 -11.56 -7.91 -12.13
C PRO A 63 -12.66 -7.45 -13.11
N MET A 64 -12.76 -8.05 -14.29
CA MET A 64 -13.86 -7.76 -15.24
C MET A 64 -15.20 -8.20 -14.66
N GLN A 65 -15.25 -9.40 -14.06
CA GLN A 65 -16.48 -9.91 -13.46
C GLN A 65 -16.96 -9.02 -12.31
N VAL A 66 -16.06 -8.51 -11.46
CA VAL A 66 -16.42 -7.55 -10.40
C VAL A 66 -17.20 -6.35 -10.95
N ILE A 67 -16.75 -5.80 -12.10
CA ILE A 67 -17.43 -4.66 -12.74
C ILE A 67 -18.79 -5.07 -13.31
N HIS A 68 -18.88 -6.27 -13.88
CA HIS A 68 -20.16 -6.81 -14.39
C HIS A 68 -21.11 -7.09 -13.22
N ASP A 69 -20.64 -7.64 -12.11
CA ASP A 69 -21.47 -7.95 -10.94
C ASP A 69 -22.14 -6.68 -10.37
N VAL A 70 -21.41 -5.56 -10.33
CA VAL A 70 -21.98 -4.27 -9.91
C VAL A 70 -23.12 -3.83 -10.85
N ARG A 71 -22.94 -3.94 -12.17
CA ARG A 71 -23.95 -3.60 -13.16
C ARG A 71 -25.14 -4.57 -13.13
N ASP A 72 -24.86 -5.86 -13.11
CA ASP A 72 -25.88 -6.91 -13.22
C ASP A 72 -26.75 -6.93 -11.96
N TYR A 73 -26.14 -6.69 -10.78
CA TYR A 73 -26.89 -6.48 -9.54
C TYR A 73 -27.94 -5.35 -9.68
N ALA A 74 -27.51 -4.20 -10.21
CA ALA A 74 -28.43 -3.07 -10.40
C ALA A 74 -29.56 -3.41 -11.38
N ASN A 75 -29.27 -4.11 -12.47
CA ASN A 75 -30.26 -4.48 -13.48
C ASN A 75 -31.27 -5.50 -12.91
N GLU A 76 -30.80 -6.49 -12.18
CA GLU A 76 -31.64 -7.55 -11.58
C GLU A 76 -32.53 -7.01 -10.47
N HIS A 77 -32.01 -6.11 -9.64
CA HIS A 77 -32.73 -5.55 -8.50
C HIS A 77 -33.37 -4.17 -8.76
N ALA A 78 -33.38 -3.72 -10.02
CA ALA A 78 -33.90 -2.40 -10.37
C ALA A 78 -35.28 -2.06 -9.79
N PRO A 79 -36.30 -2.96 -9.80
CA PRO A 79 -37.61 -2.65 -9.22
C PRO A 79 -37.55 -2.33 -7.72
N ILE A 80 -36.73 -3.07 -6.96
CA ILE A 80 -36.56 -2.91 -5.51
C ILE A 80 -35.81 -1.59 -5.24
N LEU A 81 -34.67 -1.38 -5.96
CA LEU A 81 -33.87 -0.16 -5.82
C LEU A 81 -34.66 1.12 -6.16
N LEU A 82 -35.52 1.06 -7.18
CA LEU A 82 -36.36 2.19 -7.58
C LEU A 82 -37.50 2.48 -6.61
N SER A 83 -37.96 1.49 -5.83
CA SER A 83 -38.93 1.71 -4.73
C SER A 83 -38.29 2.32 -3.48
N GLY A 84 -36.95 2.43 -3.44
CA GLY A 84 -36.21 2.89 -2.27
C GLY A 84 -35.96 1.79 -1.23
N GLU A 85 -36.28 0.55 -1.57
CA GLU A 85 -36.00 -0.62 -0.73
C GLU A 85 -34.62 -1.19 -1.00
N THR A 86 -34.09 -1.95 -0.05
CA THR A 86 -32.79 -2.64 -0.16
C THR A 86 -33.01 -4.11 -0.48
N PRO A 87 -32.36 -4.66 -1.53
CA PRO A 87 -32.38 -6.09 -1.80
C PRO A 87 -31.77 -6.90 -0.65
N ASP A 88 -32.23 -8.14 -0.46
CA ASP A 88 -31.70 -9.06 0.56
C ASP A 88 -30.26 -9.50 0.23
N GLU A 89 -29.91 -9.58 -1.06
CA GLU A 89 -28.55 -9.91 -1.49
C GLU A 89 -27.62 -8.73 -1.24
N THR A 90 -26.48 -8.98 -0.58
CA THR A 90 -25.43 -7.97 -0.38
C THR A 90 -24.44 -7.95 -1.55
N MET A 91 -23.70 -6.84 -1.71
CA MET A 91 -22.63 -6.76 -2.71
C MET A 91 -21.47 -7.74 -2.43
N MET A 92 -21.22 -8.05 -1.15
CA MET A 92 -20.24 -9.06 -0.75
C MET A 92 -20.66 -10.47 -1.19
N GLN A 93 -21.95 -10.81 -1.07
CA GLN A 93 -22.48 -12.08 -1.57
C GLN A 93 -22.41 -12.18 -3.09
N ARG A 94 -22.67 -11.07 -3.81
CA ARG A 94 -22.61 -11.01 -5.28
C ARG A 94 -21.18 -11.19 -5.80
N ILE A 95 -20.19 -10.47 -5.25
CA ILE A 95 -18.79 -10.48 -5.72
C ILE A 95 -18.02 -11.66 -5.12
N THR A 96 -18.41 -12.15 -3.98
CA THR A 96 -17.84 -13.20 -3.13
C THR A 96 -16.63 -12.77 -2.28
N ASP A 97 -16.59 -13.29 -1.05
CA ASP A 97 -15.46 -13.08 -0.14
C ASP A 97 -14.13 -13.48 -0.75
N GLU A 98 -14.08 -14.63 -1.43
CA GLU A 98 -12.87 -15.12 -2.09
C GLU A 98 -12.32 -14.10 -3.08
N ALA A 99 -13.18 -13.54 -3.93
CA ALA A 99 -12.77 -12.53 -4.90
C ALA A 99 -12.28 -11.25 -4.23
N VAL A 100 -12.99 -10.75 -3.21
CA VAL A 100 -12.65 -9.55 -2.47
C VAL A 100 -11.28 -9.69 -1.80
N TRP A 101 -11.03 -10.81 -1.10
CA TRP A 101 -9.79 -11.02 -0.36
C TRP A 101 -8.62 -11.52 -1.23
N ALA A 102 -8.87 -12.01 -2.44
CA ALA A 102 -7.80 -12.34 -3.39
C ALA A 102 -7.14 -11.11 -4.04
N CYS A 103 -7.75 -9.92 -3.97
CA CYS A 103 -7.19 -8.71 -4.57
C CYS A 103 -5.93 -8.24 -3.81
N THR A 104 -4.81 -8.14 -4.52
CA THR A 104 -3.53 -7.65 -3.97
C THR A 104 -3.37 -6.13 -4.07
N THR A 105 -4.38 -5.38 -4.48
CA THR A 105 -4.38 -3.92 -4.67
C THR A 105 -3.26 -3.37 -5.58
N CYS A 106 -2.69 -4.22 -6.43
CA CYS A 106 -1.54 -3.89 -7.28
C CYS A 106 -1.84 -2.94 -8.46
N ASN A 107 -3.09 -2.55 -8.66
CA ASN A 107 -3.58 -1.64 -9.71
C ASN A 107 -3.30 -2.09 -11.17
N ALA A 108 -2.87 -3.33 -11.45
CA ALA A 108 -2.65 -3.79 -12.83
C ALA A 108 -3.92 -3.68 -13.69
N CYS A 109 -5.06 -4.04 -13.13
CA CYS A 109 -6.36 -3.94 -13.80
C CYS A 109 -6.78 -2.49 -14.10
N VAL A 110 -6.40 -1.54 -13.24
CA VAL A 110 -6.68 -0.10 -13.42
C VAL A 110 -5.78 0.49 -14.49
N ASP A 111 -4.47 0.20 -14.43
CA ASP A 111 -3.46 0.73 -15.35
C ASP A 111 -3.73 0.31 -16.82
N VAL A 112 -4.15 -0.94 -17.03
CA VAL A 112 -4.40 -1.48 -18.37
C VAL A 112 -5.77 -1.09 -18.95
N CYS A 113 -6.68 -0.54 -18.13
CA CYS A 113 -8.05 -0.25 -18.55
C CYS A 113 -8.12 0.98 -19.47
N PRO A 114 -8.51 0.85 -20.75
CA PRO A 114 -8.59 1.99 -21.66
C PRO A 114 -9.72 2.97 -21.32
N LEU A 115 -10.61 2.58 -20.41
CA LEU A 115 -11.74 3.39 -19.93
C LEU A 115 -11.51 3.95 -18.53
N TYR A 116 -10.31 3.76 -17.99
CA TYR A 116 -9.93 4.24 -16.66
C TYR A 116 -10.85 3.78 -15.52
N ILE A 117 -11.37 2.55 -15.63
CA ILE A 117 -12.22 1.93 -14.60
C ILE A 117 -11.37 1.61 -13.36
N GLU A 118 -11.83 2.09 -12.21
CA GLU A 118 -11.18 1.88 -10.92
C GLU A 118 -11.75 0.64 -10.22
N HIS A 119 -11.12 -0.52 -10.41
CA HIS A 119 -11.55 -1.79 -9.81
C HIS A 119 -11.26 -1.87 -8.31
N VAL A 120 -10.05 -1.43 -7.91
CA VAL A 120 -9.54 -1.59 -6.53
C VAL A 120 -10.40 -0.86 -5.48
N PRO A 121 -10.85 0.39 -5.68
CA PRO A 121 -11.70 1.08 -4.70
C PRO A 121 -12.99 0.31 -4.36
N LYS A 122 -13.63 -0.32 -5.35
CA LYS A 122 -14.85 -1.11 -5.13
C LYS A 122 -14.64 -2.28 -4.17
N LEU A 123 -13.51 -3.00 -4.36
CA LEU A 123 -13.13 -4.12 -3.49
C LEU A 123 -12.70 -3.64 -2.10
N THR A 124 -12.05 -2.48 -2.03
CA THR A 124 -11.66 -1.89 -0.74
C THR A 124 -12.88 -1.45 0.07
N ASP A 125 -13.89 -0.87 -0.58
CA ASP A 125 -15.10 -0.47 0.12
C ASP A 125 -15.88 -1.66 0.69
N LEU A 126 -15.85 -2.82 0.02
CA LEU A 126 -16.36 -4.06 0.58
C LEU A 126 -15.54 -4.54 1.79
N ARG A 127 -14.20 -4.42 1.72
CA ARG A 127 -13.33 -4.75 2.86
C ARG A 127 -13.56 -3.82 4.05
N ARG A 128 -13.79 -2.52 3.81
CA ARG A 128 -14.14 -1.56 4.86
C ARG A 128 -15.37 -2.01 5.63
N ASN A 129 -16.42 -2.41 4.93
CA ASN A 129 -17.60 -2.94 5.57
C ASN A 129 -17.31 -4.25 6.34
N ALA A 130 -16.58 -5.18 5.72
CA ALA A 130 -16.21 -6.44 6.36
C ALA A 130 -15.37 -6.26 7.63
N MET A 131 -14.43 -5.28 7.62
CA MET A 131 -13.54 -5.04 8.75
C MET A 131 -14.15 -4.20 9.87
N MET A 132 -15.02 -3.23 9.52
CA MET A 132 -15.47 -2.21 10.47
C MET A 132 -16.91 -2.41 10.93
N GLU A 133 -17.72 -3.18 10.19
CA GLU A 133 -19.14 -3.38 10.48
C GLU A 133 -19.45 -4.84 10.79
N THR A 134 -19.30 -5.74 9.78
CA THR A 134 -19.75 -7.12 9.91
C THR A 134 -18.79 -8.02 10.66
N MET A 135 -17.52 -7.63 10.75
CA MET A 135 -16.41 -8.42 11.30
C MET A 135 -16.22 -9.78 10.58
N GLU A 136 -16.65 -9.86 9.33
CA GLU A 136 -16.57 -11.04 8.47
C GLU A 136 -15.35 -10.93 7.51
N TYR A 137 -14.17 -11.27 8.01
CA TYR A 137 -12.92 -11.24 7.26
C TYR A 137 -12.03 -12.43 7.60
N PRO A 138 -10.99 -12.74 6.81
CA PRO A 138 -10.10 -13.87 7.09
C PRO A 138 -9.47 -13.77 8.48
N GLU A 139 -9.60 -14.84 9.27
CA GLU A 139 -9.16 -14.91 10.67
C GLU A 139 -7.68 -14.55 10.85
N ILE A 140 -6.85 -14.86 9.86
CA ILE A 140 -5.41 -14.54 9.86
C ILE A 140 -5.13 -13.03 10.03
N LEU A 141 -6.06 -12.16 9.60
CA LEU A 141 -5.93 -10.72 9.77
C LEU A 141 -6.07 -10.27 11.23
N ASN A 142 -6.77 -11.01 12.08
CA ASN A 142 -6.93 -10.68 13.50
C ASN A 142 -5.58 -10.52 14.20
N THR A 143 -4.68 -11.47 14.00
CA THR A 143 -3.36 -11.44 14.62
C THR A 143 -2.56 -10.21 14.18
N ALA A 144 -2.57 -9.92 12.88
CA ALA A 144 -1.80 -8.80 12.38
C ALA A 144 -2.39 -7.44 12.77
N MET A 145 -3.71 -7.28 12.68
CA MET A 145 -4.37 -6.04 13.10
C MET A 145 -4.18 -5.80 14.61
N GLY A 146 -4.37 -6.86 15.43
CA GLY A 146 -4.13 -6.78 16.87
C GLY A 146 -2.67 -6.48 17.23
N ASN A 147 -1.71 -7.03 16.50
CA ASN A 147 -0.30 -6.72 16.68
C ASN A 147 0.03 -5.26 16.27
N ILE A 148 -0.54 -4.78 15.16
CA ILE A 148 -0.34 -3.39 14.74
C ILE A 148 -0.93 -2.42 15.77
N GLU A 149 -2.12 -2.72 16.29
CA GLU A 149 -2.79 -1.89 17.30
C GLU A 149 -2.00 -1.86 18.62
N SER A 150 -1.48 -3.00 19.07
CA SER A 150 -0.85 -3.13 20.39
C SER A 150 0.66 -2.86 20.40
N ALA A 151 1.37 -3.08 19.28
CA ALA A 151 2.83 -3.01 19.18
C ALA A 151 3.31 -2.18 17.97
N SER A 152 2.43 -1.49 17.27
CA SER A 152 2.73 -0.65 16.09
C SER A 152 3.50 -1.41 14.98
N ASN A 153 3.37 -2.73 14.91
CA ASN A 153 3.92 -3.56 13.83
C ASN A 153 3.15 -4.88 13.67
N PRO A 154 3.08 -5.45 12.46
CA PRO A 154 2.28 -6.66 12.21
C PRO A 154 2.85 -7.95 12.81
N TYR A 155 4.08 -7.92 13.31
CA TYR A 155 4.78 -9.09 13.83
C TYR A 155 4.62 -9.26 15.36
N GLY A 156 4.19 -8.21 16.07
CA GLY A 156 4.00 -8.22 17.52
C GLY A 156 5.30 -8.09 18.34
N PHE A 157 6.39 -7.63 17.71
CA PHE A 157 7.63 -7.31 18.43
C PHE A 157 7.49 -6.04 19.25
N GLY A 158 8.23 -5.93 20.35
CA GLY A 158 8.22 -4.74 21.18
C GLY A 158 8.78 -3.51 20.46
N GLU A 159 8.17 -2.34 20.69
CA GLU A 159 8.62 -1.08 20.09
C GLU A 159 10.08 -0.76 20.46
N HIS A 160 10.53 -1.15 21.65
CA HIS A 160 11.91 -0.95 22.12
C HIS A 160 12.95 -1.72 21.30
N GLU A 161 12.56 -2.83 20.65
CA GLU A 161 13.44 -3.65 19.81
C GLU A 161 13.64 -3.06 18.39
N ARG A 162 12.79 -2.08 18.00
CA ARG A 162 12.74 -1.53 16.64
C ARG A 162 14.06 -0.95 16.13
N ALA A 163 14.89 -0.43 17.03
CA ALA A 163 16.18 0.18 16.68
C ALA A 163 17.41 -0.67 17.10
N ASP A 164 17.24 -1.86 17.67
CA ASP A 164 18.35 -2.71 18.16
C ASP A 164 19.39 -3.00 17.06
N TRP A 165 18.92 -3.18 15.83
CA TRP A 165 19.77 -3.41 14.65
C TRP A 165 20.71 -2.24 14.32
N ALA A 166 20.43 -1.04 14.81
CA ALA A 166 21.19 0.18 14.57
C ALA A 166 22.07 0.60 15.76
N SER A 167 22.10 -0.18 16.86
CA SER A 167 22.74 0.18 18.13
C SER A 167 24.27 0.46 18.02
N ASP A 168 24.93 -0.12 17.01
CA ASP A 168 26.37 0.06 16.72
C ASP A 168 26.61 1.04 15.56
N LEU A 169 25.56 1.62 14.98
CA LEU A 169 25.67 2.62 13.93
C LEU A 169 25.74 4.02 14.54
N ASP A 170 26.62 4.84 13.98
CA ASP A 170 26.65 6.28 14.26
C ASP A 170 25.52 6.97 13.49
N VAL A 171 24.27 6.86 13.97
CA VAL A 171 23.07 7.45 13.38
C VAL A 171 22.23 8.11 14.46
N LYS A 172 21.60 9.25 14.15
CA LYS A 172 20.66 9.92 15.04
C LYS A 172 19.43 9.04 15.24
N ILE A 173 18.99 8.81 16.49
CA ILE A 173 17.82 8.00 16.81
C ILE A 173 16.84 8.86 17.62
N GLY A 174 15.64 9.11 17.06
CA GLY A 174 14.63 9.95 17.70
C GLY A 174 15.04 11.42 17.82
N GLU A 175 15.95 11.89 17.01
CA GLU A 175 16.47 13.25 17.00
C GLU A 175 16.24 13.92 15.63
N PRO A 176 16.13 15.26 15.59
CA PRO A 176 16.01 16.00 14.34
C PRO A 176 17.18 15.74 13.37
N ALA A 177 16.85 15.49 12.11
CA ALA A 177 17.81 15.35 11.01
C ALA A 177 17.23 15.96 9.73
N GLU A 178 18.08 16.25 8.75
CA GLU A 178 17.62 16.75 7.44
C GLU A 178 16.74 15.73 6.71
N TYR A 179 17.12 14.46 6.80
CA TYR A 179 16.36 13.33 6.28
C TYR A 179 16.07 12.34 7.41
N ILE A 180 14.84 11.89 7.49
CA ILE A 180 14.49 10.74 8.32
C ILE A 180 14.38 9.51 7.41
N TYR A 181 15.18 8.49 7.69
CA TYR A 181 15.01 7.17 7.10
C TYR A 181 13.91 6.43 7.88
N PHE A 182 12.72 6.35 7.28
CA PHE A 182 11.62 5.55 7.76
C PHE A 182 11.91 4.07 7.48
N VAL A 183 12.32 3.36 8.51
CA VAL A 183 12.85 1.99 8.43
C VAL A 183 11.78 1.01 7.96
N GLY A 184 10.57 1.15 8.49
CA GLY A 184 9.45 0.25 8.26
C GLY A 184 9.59 -1.06 9.04
N CYS A 185 8.46 -1.73 9.26
CA CYS A 185 8.40 -2.92 10.14
C CYS A 185 9.30 -4.06 9.68
N ALA A 186 9.36 -4.35 8.37
CA ALA A 186 10.18 -5.44 7.85
C ALA A 186 11.67 -5.22 8.11
N ALA A 187 12.17 -4.01 7.87
CA ALA A 187 13.58 -3.72 8.07
C ALA A 187 13.96 -3.50 9.55
N SER A 188 12.98 -3.27 10.42
CA SER A 188 13.21 -3.24 11.87
C SER A 188 13.41 -4.63 12.47
N PHE A 189 12.71 -5.66 11.97
CA PHE A 189 12.61 -6.95 12.66
C PHE A 189 13.10 -8.17 11.86
N ASP A 190 13.30 -8.06 10.55
CA ASP A 190 13.83 -9.14 9.72
C ASP A 190 15.33 -8.95 9.47
N GLU A 191 16.14 -9.96 9.81
CA GLU A 191 17.61 -9.90 9.74
C GLU A 191 18.16 -9.55 8.34
N ARG A 192 17.49 -10.01 7.27
CA ARG A 192 17.93 -9.72 5.92
C ARG A 192 17.65 -8.25 5.57
N ASN A 193 16.46 -7.78 5.93
CA ASN A 193 16.06 -6.40 5.67
C ASN A 193 16.80 -5.40 6.57
N GLN A 194 17.20 -5.79 7.78
CA GLN A 194 18.10 -5.01 8.64
C GLN A 194 19.44 -4.74 7.94
N LYS A 195 20.01 -5.73 7.22
CA LYS A 195 21.25 -5.54 6.44
C LYS A 195 21.06 -4.49 5.33
N VAL A 196 19.89 -4.49 4.69
CA VAL A 196 19.54 -3.48 3.68
C VAL A 196 19.47 -2.09 4.32
N ALA A 197 18.77 -1.96 5.45
CA ALA A 197 18.66 -0.70 6.18
C ALA A 197 20.05 -0.14 6.62
N ARG A 198 20.89 -1.01 7.17
CA ARG A 198 22.28 -0.66 7.55
C ARG A 198 23.07 -0.16 6.35
N SER A 199 23.02 -0.87 5.23
CA SER A 199 23.71 -0.47 4.00
C SER A 199 23.18 0.86 3.46
N THR A 200 21.86 1.06 3.49
CA THR A 200 21.23 2.31 3.05
C THR A 200 21.73 3.49 3.89
N ILE A 201 21.69 3.39 5.22
CA ILE A 201 22.19 4.45 6.10
C ILE A 201 23.67 4.71 5.87
N SER A 202 24.49 3.66 5.73
CA SER A 202 25.92 3.81 5.49
C SER A 202 26.21 4.58 4.20
N LEU A 203 25.51 4.26 3.10
CA LEU A 203 25.64 4.96 1.82
C LEU A 203 25.18 6.41 1.90
N LEU A 204 24.05 6.68 2.55
CA LEU A 204 23.56 8.05 2.73
C LEU A 204 24.54 8.91 3.53
N LYS A 205 25.13 8.37 4.59
CA LYS A 205 26.15 9.05 5.39
C LYS A 205 27.46 9.25 4.62
N GLU A 206 27.92 8.25 3.87
CA GLU A 206 29.10 8.34 3.01
C GLU A 206 28.95 9.44 1.97
N ALA A 207 27.75 9.59 1.42
CA ALA A 207 27.39 10.69 0.52
C ALA A 207 27.25 12.05 1.20
N GLY A 208 27.41 12.13 2.52
CA GLY A 208 27.40 13.36 3.31
C GLY A 208 26.01 13.87 3.71
N LEU A 209 24.97 13.03 3.66
CA LEU A 209 23.63 13.41 4.10
C LEU A 209 23.52 13.35 5.64
N ASP A 210 22.81 14.32 6.21
CA ASP A 210 22.38 14.29 7.61
C ASP A 210 21.11 13.44 7.70
N VAL A 211 21.27 12.16 8.09
CA VAL A 211 20.20 11.16 8.17
C VAL A 211 20.01 10.65 9.60
N GLY A 212 18.76 10.55 10.03
CA GLY A 212 18.35 9.95 11.30
C GLY A 212 17.28 8.88 11.09
N ILE A 213 16.98 8.15 12.16
CA ILE A 213 15.86 7.21 12.27
C ILE A 213 14.99 7.57 13.46
N LEU A 214 13.72 7.18 13.43
CA LEU A 214 12.80 7.49 14.54
C LEU A 214 12.99 6.56 15.76
N GLY A 215 13.53 5.36 15.57
CA GLY A 215 13.70 4.38 16.63
C GLY A 215 12.36 3.92 17.19
N MET A 216 12.20 3.98 18.51
CA MET A 216 10.95 3.60 19.20
C MET A 216 9.75 4.49 18.84
N GLN A 217 9.99 5.68 18.31
CA GLN A 217 8.93 6.62 17.92
C GLN A 217 8.33 6.27 16.54
N GLU A 218 8.95 5.34 15.79
CA GLU A 218 8.43 4.90 14.49
C GLU A 218 7.31 3.88 14.67
N GLY A 219 6.09 4.22 14.22
CA GLY A 219 4.99 3.29 14.09
C GLY A 219 4.94 2.60 12.72
N CYS A 220 4.05 1.64 12.57
CA CYS A 220 3.67 1.15 11.24
C CYS A 220 3.12 2.32 10.41
N SER A 221 3.41 2.37 9.10
CA SER A 221 2.80 3.37 8.20
C SER A 221 1.28 3.22 8.05
N GLY A 222 0.69 2.14 8.56
CA GLY A 222 -0.74 1.86 8.43
C GLY A 222 -1.15 1.22 7.11
N ASP A 223 -0.22 1.02 6.16
CA ASP A 223 -0.54 0.41 4.86
C ASP A 223 -1.30 -0.93 4.99
N PRO A 224 -0.93 -1.88 5.88
CA PRO A 224 -1.70 -3.12 6.04
C PRO A 224 -3.15 -2.88 6.45
N ALA A 225 -3.40 -1.97 7.38
CA ALA A 225 -4.74 -1.62 7.82
C ALA A 225 -5.55 -0.98 6.69
N ARG A 226 -4.94 -0.05 5.95
CA ARG A 226 -5.55 0.62 4.80
C ARG A 226 -5.95 -0.37 3.69
N ARG A 227 -5.06 -1.31 3.34
CA ARG A 227 -5.34 -2.34 2.32
C ARG A 227 -6.40 -3.34 2.77
N ALA A 228 -6.46 -3.65 4.05
CA ALA A 228 -7.48 -4.51 4.64
C ALA A 228 -8.84 -3.82 4.82
N GLY A 229 -8.90 -2.48 4.75
CA GLY A 229 -10.13 -1.72 4.97
C GLY A 229 -10.36 -1.32 6.43
N ASN A 230 -9.37 -1.49 7.32
CA ASN A 230 -9.45 -0.99 8.70
C ASN A 230 -9.05 0.48 8.74
N GLU A 231 -10.01 1.35 8.41
CA GLU A 231 -9.78 2.79 8.32
C GLU A 231 -9.49 3.41 9.69
N TYR A 232 -10.12 2.93 10.75
CA TYR A 232 -9.87 3.40 12.10
C TYR A 232 -8.40 3.22 12.51
N LEU A 233 -7.89 1.99 12.36
CA LEU A 233 -6.49 1.70 12.68
C LEU A 233 -5.53 2.47 11.78
N PHE A 234 -5.87 2.64 10.49
CA PHE A 234 -5.06 3.42 9.57
C PHE A 234 -4.99 4.90 9.98
N GLN A 235 -6.13 5.52 10.27
CA GLN A 235 -6.20 6.92 10.68
C GLN A 235 -5.41 7.17 11.96
N MET A 236 -5.60 6.33 12.98
CA MET A 236 -4.86 6.42 14.25
C MET A 236 -3.35 6.36 14.03
N LEU A 237 -2.86 5.46 13.17
CA LEU A 237 -1.44 5.33 12.86
C LEU A 237 -0.90 6.52 12.05
N ALA A 238 -1.67 7.03 11.11
CA ALA A 238 -1.30 8.19 10.31
C ALA A 238 -1.16 9.44 11.19
N GLU A 239 -2.13 9.71 12.05
CA GLU A 239 -2.12 10.81 13.01
C GLU A 239 -0.93 10.71 13.96
N THR A 240 -0.69 9.53 14.54
CA THR A 240 0.43 9.30 15.47
C THR A 240 1.78 9.57 14.78
N ASN A 241 1.99 9.05 13.57
CA ASN A 241 3.22 9.29 12.84
C ASN A 241 3.37 10.77 12.44
N LEU A 242 2.28 11.43 12.02
CA LEU A 242 2.31 12.85 11.65
C LEU A 242 2.63 13.74 12.87
N MET A 243 2.09 13.43 14.05
CA MET A 243 2.45 14.11 15.30
C MET A 243 3.95 13.95 15.59
N THR A 244 4.50 12.74 15.48
CA THR A 244 5.93 12.47 15.65
C THR A 244 6.77 13.27 14.66
N PHE A 245 6.37 13.31 13.39
CA PHE A 245 7.06 14.09 12.36
C PHE A 245 7.03 15.59 12.67
N GLN A 246 5.90 16.09 13.13
CA GLN A 246 5.75 17.49 13.52
C GLN A 246 6.64 17.86 14.73
N GLU A 247 6.65 17.03 15.76
CA GLU A 247 7.47 17.24 16.98
C GLU A 247 8.96 17.28 16.66
N LEU A 248 9.42 16.43 15.75
CA LEU A 248 10.82 16.37 15.30
C LEU A 248 11.15 17.33 14.15
N GLY A 249 10.17 18.07 13.64
CA GLY A 249 10.36 18.96 12.48
C GLY A 249 10.72 18.25 11.19
N VAL A 250 10.28 17.01 11.02
CA VAL A 250 10.55 16.17 9.82
C VAL A 250 9.82 16.73 8.61
N LYS A 251 10.57 16.95 7.54
CA LYS A 251 10.02 17.37 6.23
C LYS A 251 10.37 16.40 5.12
N ARG A 252 11.51 15.71 5.23
CA ARG A 252 12.03 14.80 4.22
C ARG A 252 12.18 13.41 4.77
N ILE A 253 11.53 12.47 4.11
CA ILE A 253 11.51 11.05 4.50
C ILE A 253 12.09 10.21 3.37
N ILE A 254 12.96 9.27 3.71
CA ILE A 254 13.46 8.24 2.82
C ILE A 254 12.87 6.91 3.29
N ALA A 255 12.21 6.15 2.40
CA ALA A 255 11.68 4.84 2.72
C ALA A 255 12.22 3.77 1.76
N SER A 256 12.51 2.57 2.26
CA SER A 256 12.91 1.44 1.41
C SER A 256 11.74 0.54 1.02
N CYS A 257 10.68 0.52 1.80
CA CYS A 257 9.48 -0.25 1.49
C CYS A 257 8.59 0.54 0.51
N PRO A 258 8.27 0.00 -0.70
CA PRO A 258 7.40 0.69 -1.66
C PRO A 258 6.00 1.00 -1.12
N HIS A 259 5.48 0.19 -0.21
CA HIS A 259 4.19 0.44 0.44
C HIS A 259 4.28 1.60 1.43
N CYS A 260 5.29 1.63 2.31
CA CYS A 260 5.51 2.78 3.20
C CYS A 260 5.75 4.06 2.39
N PHE A 261 6.57 4.00 1.33
CA PHE A 261 6.81 5.11 0.42
C PHE A 261 5.50 5.68 -0.14
N HIS A 262 4.64 4.82 -0.67
CA HIS A 262 3.35 5.23 -1.22
C HIS A 262 2.41 5.81 -0.15
N THR A 263 2.30 5.13 0.99
CA THR A 263 1.38 5.54 2.06
C THR A 263 1.78 6.87 2.65
N LEU A 264 3.05 7.04 3.02
CA LEU A 264 3.58 8.30 3.55
C LEU A 264 3.53 9.45 2.54
N GLY A 265 3.89 9.17 1.27
CA GLY A 265 4.02 10.20 0.26
C GLY A 265 2.73 10.56 -0.49
N LYS A 266 1.69 9.73 -0.41
CA LYS A 266 0.44 9.95 -1.15
C LYS A 266 -0.81 9.92 -0.28
N GLU A 267 -0.88 8.97 0.66
CA GLU A 267 -2.11 8.80 1.43
C GLU A 267 -2.12 9.65 2.71
N TYR A 268 -0.95 9.95 3.30
CA TYR A 268 -0.85 10.86 4.45
C TYR A 268 -1.20 12.30 4.10
N GLY A 269 -1.11 12.70 2.82
CA GLY A 269 -1.57 14.01 2.38
C GLY A 269 -3.04 14.29 2.70
N ASP A 270 -3.88 13.26 2.64
CA ASP A 270 -5.30 13.37 3.02
C ASP A 270 -5.51 13.64 4.54
N TYR A 271 -4.47 13.46 5.36
CA TYR A 271 -4.50 13.57 6.83
C TYR A 271 -3.61 14.70 7.37
N GLY A 272 -3.23 15.66 6.53
CA GLY A 272 -2.39 16.80 6.94
C GLY A 272 -0.88 16.60 6.71
N GLY A 273 -0.50 15.58 5.96
CA GLY A 273 0.88 15.29 5.57
C GLY A 273 1.29 15.79 4.19
N GLU A 274 0.58 16.76 3.62
CA GLU A 274 0.80 17.28 2.26
C GLU A 274 2.16 17.99 2.09
N GLU A 275 2.77 18.47 3.18
CA GLU A 275 4.10 19.11 3.14
C GLU A 275 5.27 18.11 3.20
N LEU A 276 5.00 16.81 3.38
CA LEU A 276 6.04 15.79 3.46
C LEU A 276 6.63 15.48 2.08
N GLU A 277 7.93 15.64 1.96
CA GLU A 277 8.71 15.17 0.80
C GLU A 277 9.17 13.72 1.08
N VAL A 278 8.56 12.75 0.41
CA VAL A 278 8.88 11.33 0.61
C VAL A 278 9.56 10.77 -0.62
N PHE A 279 10.72 10.15 -0.42
CA PHE A 279 11.55 9.57 -1.46
C PHE A 279 11.71 8.06 -1.24
N HIS A 280 11.71 7.30 -2.31
CA HIS A 280 12.20 5.93 -2.23
C HIS A 280 13.75 5.94 -2.17
N HIS A 281 14.34 5.04 -1.40
CA HIS A 281 15.80 5.04 -1.24
C HIS A 281 16.56 4.94 -2.57
N SER A 282 16.01 4.24 -3.57
CA SER A 282 16.62 4.15 -4.91
C SER A 282 16.67 5.49 -5.63
N GLU A 283 15.68 6.39 -5.45
CA GLU A 283 15.71 7.73 -6.06
C GLU A 283 16.85 8.54 -5.50
N ILE A 284 17.00 8.56 -4.17
CA ILE A 284 18.07 9.30 -3.51
C ILE A 284 19.44 8.73 -3.87
N LEU A 285 19.60 7.39 -3.85
CA LEU A 285 20.87 6.76 -4.18
C LEU A 285 21.25 7.00 -5.65
N ALA A 286 20.33 6.89 -6.60
CA ALA A 286 20.56 7.18 -8.01
C ALA A 286 21.01 8.64 -8.20
N LYS A 287 20.32 9.59 -7.56
CA LYS A 287 20.69 11.00 -7.58
C LYS A 287 22.10 11.25 -7.02
N LEU A 288 22.46 10.60 -5.92
CA LEU A 288 23.78 10.74 -5.30
C LEU A 288 24.89 10.15 -6.18
N GLN A 289 24.62 9.08 -6.95
CA GLN A 289 25.54 8.56 -7.95
C GLN A 289 25.71 9.55 -9.12
N GLU A 290 24.63 10.11 -9.64
CA GLU A 290 24.66 11.13 -10.70
C GLU A 290 25.43 12.39 -10.27
N GLU A 291 25.33 12.78 -8.99
CA GLU A 291 26.10 13.87 -8.40
C GLU A 291 27.58 13.51 -8.12
N GLY A 292 27.99 12.26 -8.35
CA GLY A 292 29.32 11.76 -8.07
C GLY A 292 29.66 11.65 -6.58
N LYS A 293 28.65 11.65 -5.70
CA LYS A 293 28.81 11.46 -4.26
C LYS A 293 28.89 10.01 -3.84
N LEU A 294 28.40 9.11 -4.69
CA LEU A 294 28.54 7.67 -4.54
C LEU A 294 29.19 7.09 -5.79
N PRO A 295 30.02 6.04 -5.66
CA PRO A 295 30.62 5.39 -6.80
C PRO A 295 29.60 4.59 -7.62
N ASP A 296 29.91 4.40 -8.90
CA ASP A 296 29.16 3.45 -9.73
C ASP A 296 29.38 2.01 -9.24
N VAL A 297 28.34 1.18 -9.41
CA VAL A 297 28.37 -0.21 -8.98
C VAL A 297 29.09 -1.08 -10.01
N GLU A 298 30.14 -1.80 -9.57
CA GLU A 298 30.80 -2.83 -10.39
C GLU A 298 30.04 -4.16 -10.27
N LYS A 299 29.57 -4.70 -11.38
CA LYS A 299 28.79 -5.95 -11.41
C LYS A 299 29.57 -7.23 -11.06
N ASN A 300 30.90 -7.16 -10.99
CA ASN A 300 31.78 -8.29 -10.64
C ASN A 300 31.48 -9.58 -11.43
N GLY A 301 31.06 -9.47 -12.69
CA GLY A 301 30.72 -10.61 -13.56
C GLY A 301 29.43 -11.36 -13.21
N ARG A 302 28.62 -10.84 -12.30
CA ARG A 302 27.28 -11.40 -11.99
C ARG A 302 26.25 -10.93 -12.98
N SER A 303 25.37 -11.82 -13.42
CA SER A 303 24.15 -11.46 -14.16
C SER A 303 23.09 -11.00 -13.20
N ILE A 304 22.52 -9.82 -13.46
CA ILE A 304 21.53 -9.16 -12.61
C ILE A 304 20.19 -9.11 -13.34
N THR A 305 19.12 -9.51 -12.65
CA THR A 305 17.74 -9.23 -13.02
C THR A 305 17.06 -8.46 -11.88
N PHE A 306 16.05 -7.66 -12.19
CA PHE A 306 15.31 -6.88 -11.22
C PHE A 306 13.81 -7.16 -11.33
N HIS A 307 13.16 -7.37 -10.20
CA HIS A 307 11.71 -7.46 -10.11
C HIS A 307 11.15 -6.10 -9.68
N ASP A 308 10.31 -5.50 -10.51
CA ASP A 308 9.69 -4.21 -10.21
C ASP A 308 8.54 -4.38 -9.21
N PRO A 309 8.65 -3.85 -7.98
CA PRO A 309 7.53 -3.84 -7.04
C PRO A 309 6.38 -2.99 -7.61
N CYS A 310 5.15 -3.51 -7.58
CA CYS A 310 4.01 -2.85 -8.20
C CYS A 310 3.74 -1.44 -7.63
N TYR A 311 3.94 -1.24 -6.34
CA TYR A 311 3.78 0.06 -5.68
C TYR A 311 4.90 1.05 -6.04
N LEU A 312 6.09 0.57 -6.37
CA LEU A 312 7.19 1.42 -6.82
C LEU A 312 7.08 1.72 -8.32
N GLY A 313 7.08 0.67 -9.16
CA GLY A 313 7.14 0.83 -10.62
C GLY A 313 5.81 1.26 -11.23
N ARG A 314 4.71 0.51 -11.00
CA ARG A 314 3.41 0.82 -11.62
C ARG A 314 2.73 2.04 -11.00
N ILE A 315 2.63 2.10 -9.68
CA ILE A 315 1.91 3.15 -8.97
C ILE A 315 2.79 4.38 -8.76
N GLY A 316 4.05 4.20 -8.37
CA GLY A 316 5.02 5.27 -8.12
C GLY A 316 5.69 5.82 -9.38
N GLY A 317 5.75 5.03 -10.46
CA GLY A 317 6.44 5.41 -11.70
C GLY A 317 7.96 5.31 -11.64
N ILE A 318 8.52 4.78 -10.55
CA ILE A 318 9.96 4.67 -10.30
C ILE A 318 10.44 3.33 -10.85
N ILE A 319 11.05 3.34 -12.02
CA ILE A 319 11.49 2.15 -12.76
C ILE A 319 12.98 2.16 -13.05
N ASP A 320 13.51 3.31 -13.47
CA ASP A 320 14.89 3.43 -13.91
C ASP A 320 15.86 3.59 -12.74
N GLU A 321 15.47 4.30 -11.69
CA GLU A 321 16.31 4.59 -10.54
C GLU A 321 16.82 3.32 -9.82
N PRO A 322 15.98 2.30 -9.53
CA PRO A 322 16.46 1.05 -8.96
C PRO A 322 17.47 0.34 -9.86
N ARG A 323 17.26 0.41 -11.20
CA ARG A 323 18.17 -0.18 -12.18
C ARG A 323 19.51 0.54 -12.23
N ASN A 324 19.49 1.87 -12.17
CA ASN A 324 20.68 2.71 -12.14
C ASN A 324 21.54 2.41 -10.91
N VAL A 325 20.91 2.37 -9.73
CA VAL A 325 21.61 2.08 -8.45
C VAL A 325 22.36 0.76 -8.47
N ILE A 326 21.86 -0.27 -9.14
CA ILE A 326 22.52 -1.59 -9.23
C ILE A 326 23.47 -1.73 -10.44
N GLY A 327 23.74 -0.66 -11.17
CA GLY A 327 24.61 -0.67 -12.36
C GLY A 327 23.94 -1.28 -13.60
N GLY A 328 22.61 -1.27 -13.66
CA GLY A 328 21.80 -1.80 -14.76
C GLY A 328 21.44 -3.27 -14.63
N VAL A 329 20.44 -3.68 -15.39
CA VAL A 329 19.91 -5.05 -15.46
C VAL A 329 20.44 -5.74 -16.71
N ASP A 330 20.92 -6.98 -16.59
CA ASP A 330 21.46 -7.74 -17.72
C ASP A 330 20.37 -8.55 -18.44
N VAL A 331 19.37 -9.00 -17.70
CA VAL A 331 18.23 -9.78 -18.21
C VAL A 331 16.95 -9.22 -17.60
N GLU A 332 16.08 -8.67 -18.44
CA GLU A 332 14.74 -8.28 -18.00
C GLU A 332 13.83 -9.51 -17.92
N THR A 333 12.94 -9.48 -16.93
CA THR A 333 11.86 -10.47 -16.84
C THR A 333 10.82 -10.21 -17.94
N GLU A 334 10.09 -11.24 -18.38
CA GLU A 334 9.03 -11.11 -19.39
C GLU A 334 7.99 -10.03 -18.99
N LYS A 335 7.70 -9.94 -17.70
CA LYS A 335 6.83 -8.91 -17.11
C LYS A 335 7.67 -8.00 -16.22
N SER A 336 8.09 -6.87 -16.75
CA SER A 336 8.94 -5.88 -16.06
C SER A 336 8.34 -4.48 -16.11
N GLY A 337 8.90 -3.55 -15.37
CA GLY A 337 8.44 -2.16 -15.30
C GLY A 337 6.99 -2.06 -14.82
N LYS A 338 6.16 -1.33 -15.56
CA LYS A 338 4.72 -1.18 -15.27
C LYS A 338 3.94 -2.48 -15.39
N ASP A 339 4.37 -3.38 -16.27
CA ASP A 339 3.71 -4.65 -16.53
C ASP A 339 4.13 -5.76 -15.55
N SER A 340 4.96 -5.43 -14.56
CA SER A 340 5.47 -6.39 -13.58
C SER A 340 4.36 -7.19 -12.91
N PHE A 341 4.62 -8.49 -12.72
CA PHE A 341 3.72 -9.36 -11.97
C PHE A 341 3.81 -9.04 -10.46
N CYS A 342 2.69 -9.13 -9.76
CA CYS A 342 2.71 -8.90 -8.31
C CYS A 342 3.53 -9.99 -7.61
N CYS A 343 4.48 -9.58 -6.75
CA CYS A 343 5.31 -10.51 -5.97
C CYS A 343 4.56 -11.22 -4.83
N GLY A 344 3.29 -10.88 -4.59
CA GLY A 344 2.50 -11.40 -3.48
C GLY A 344 2.85 -10.80 -2.11
N ALA A 345 3.81 -9.89 -2.05
CA ALA A 345 4.25 -9.23 -0.81
C ALA A 345 3.37 -8.04 -0.42
N VAL A 346 2.07 -8.10 -0.70
CA VAL A 346 1.13 -7.10 -0.18
C VAL A 346 1.14 -7.17 1.33
N SER A 347 1.18 -6.02 1.96
CA SER A 347 1.37 -5.91 3.40
C SER A 347 0.37 -6.74 4.23
N TYR A 348 -0.87 -6.92 3.77
CA TYR A 348 -1.78 -7.87 4.43
C TYR A 348 -1.67 -9.31 3.92
N THR A 349 -1.13 -9.56 2.71
CA THR A 349 -0.89 -10.90 2.19
C THR A 349 0.46 -11.48 2.63
N HIS A 350 1.37 -10.70 3.25
CA HIS A 350 2.44 -11.29 4.06
C HIS A 350 1.87 -12.27 5.09
N LEU A 351 0.65 -12.02 5.49
CA LEU A 351 -0.11 -12.88 6.38
C LEU A 351 -0.68 -14.12 5.67
N ARG A 352 -0.82 -14.07 4.33
CA ARG A 352 -1.23 -15.18 3.47
C ARG A 352 -0.08 -15.81 2.68
N ALA A 353 1.14 -15.29 2.75
CA ALA A 353 2.27 -15.76 1.95
C ALA A 353 2.61 -17.25 2.17
N HIS A 354 2.22 -17.82 3.30
CA HIS A 354 2.30 -19.25 3.55
C HIS A 354 1.32 -20.10 2.72
N GLU A 355 0.28 -19.49 2.14
CA GLU A 355 -0.68 -20.21 1.28
C GLU A 355 -0.33 -20.15 -0.22
N THR A 356 0.58 -19.27 -0.63
CA THR A 356 0.93 -19.07 -2.06
C THR A 356 2.26 -19.67 -2.47
N SER A 357 2.97 -20.32 -1.55
CA SER A 357 4.28 -20.97 -1.79
C SER A 357 4.17 -22.47 -2.07
N THR A 358 3.14 -22.88 -2.82
CA THR A 358 3.10 -24.24 -3.41
C THR A 358 3.01 -24.13 -4.92
#